data_b6d763c4863ab144f7c23477a4c56b8d
#
_entry.id   b6d763c4863ab144f7c23477a4c56b8d
#
_cell.length_a   1.000
_cell.length_b   1.000
_cell.length_c   1.000
_cell.angle_alpha   90.00
_cell.angle_beta   90.00
_cell.angle_gamma   90.00
#
_symmetry.space_group_name_H-M   'P 1'
#
loop_
_entity.id
_entity.type
_entity.pdbx_description
1 polymer ?
#
loop_
_entity_poly.entity_id
_entity_poly.type
_entity_poly.pdbx_seq_one_letter_code
_entity_poly.pdbx_strand_id
1 'polypeptide(L)'
;QIRIVGPAVGPLQTGFAHNWLKTTGELLSGATYYPEPECDRNPPSRGYGLTGLPVQTVMSSPESGASAVRLLHYLPIVCARRSIFISNPYYVPDQAAIETLVDARTRGVDVRVMVAGRHNDTWLARHNSRRLYGPLLRAGIQILEYNTTFMHQKTMVVDGLWVSIGTTNFDNRSFAHNEETSVC
;
A
#
# COMPACT_ATOMS: atom_id res chain seq x y z
N GLN A 1 -2.86 -0.42 12.16
CA GLN A 1 -3.87 0.64 12.06
C GLN A 1 -3.19 1.99 12.11
N ILE A 2 -3.68 2.95 11.32
CA ILE A 2 -3.28 4.36 11.34
C ILE A 2 -4.51 5.21 11.67
N ARG A 3 -4.29 6.36 12.30
CA ARG A 3 -5.28 7.42 12.49
C ARG A 3 -4.82 8.63 11.67
N ILE A 4 -5.71 9.15 10.85
CA ILE A 4 -5.48 10.35 10.04
C ILE A 4 -6.44 11.41 10.53
N VAL A 5 -5.95 12.63 10.70
CA VAL A 5 -6.71 13.80 11.13
C VAL A 5 -6.36 14.97 10.23
N GLY A 6 -7.30 15.86 10.02
CA GLY A 6 -7.10 17.07 9.22
C GLY A 6 -7.50 16.91 7.73
N PRO A 7 -6.96 17.76 6.84
CA PRO A 7 -7.42 17.86 5.45
C PRO A 7 -7.31 16.55 4.64
N ALA A 8 -6.39 15.65 5.01
CA ALA A 8 -6.22 14.37 4.33
C ALA A 8 -7.40 13.40 4.48
N VAL A 9 -8.33 13.67 5.41
CA VAL A 9 -9.56 12.87 5.59
C VAL A 9 -10.54 13.09 4.44
N GLY A 10 -10.62 14.31 3.89
CA GLY A 10 -11.54 14.65 2.80
C GLY A 10 -11.41 13.73 1.57
N PRO A 11 -10.20 13.54 1.00
CA PRO A 11 -10.00 12.60 -0.09
C PRO A 11 -10.41 11.16 0.22
N LEU A 12 -10.19 10.67 1.46
CA LEU A 12 -10.64 9.34 1.87
C LEU A 12 -12.17 9.25 1.89
N GLN A 13 -12.83 10.28 2.42
CA GLN A 13 -14.30 10.39 2.39
C GLN A 13 -14.82 10.43 0.96
N THR A 14 -14.14 11.13 0.05
CA THR A 14 -14.51 11.18 -1.37
C THR A 14 -14.44 9.78 -2.01
N GLY A 15 -13.43 8.98 -1.69
CA GLY A 15 -13.34 7.61 -2.17
C GLY A 15 -14.51 6.74 -1.70
N PHE A 16 -14.89 6.87 -0.43
CA PHE A 16 -16.08 6.20 0.09
C PHE A 16 -17.37 6.68 -0.62
N ALA A 17 -17.56 8.00 -0.72
CA ALA A 17 -18.75 8.59 -1.34
C ALA A 17 -18.90 8.19 -2.81
N HIS A 18 -17.79 8.06 -3.54
CA HIS A 18 -17.80 7.58 -4.93
C HIS A 18 -18.33 6.14 -5.03
N ASN A 19 -17.87 5.23 -4.18
CA ASN A 19 -18.34 3.85 -4.16
C ASN A 19 -19.78 3.74 -3.66
N TRP A 20 -20.16 4.59 -2.71
CA TRP A 20 -21.54 4.70 -2.27
C TRP A 20 -22.48 5.11 -3.41
N LEU A 21 -22.11 6.16 -4.14
CA LEU A 21 -22.87 6.63 -5.30
C LEU A 21 -23.01 5.54 -6.36
N LYS A 22 -21.95 4.82 -6.70
CA LYS A 22 -21.99 3.70 -7.65
C LYS A 22 -22.95 2.58 -7.22
N THR A 23 -23.01 2.32 -5.92
CA THR A 23 -23.79 1.19 -5.38
C THR A 23 -25.25 1.53 -5.17
N THR A 24 -25.52 2.75 -4.70
CA THR A 24 -26.87 3.18 -4.24
C THR A 24 -27.55 4.19 -5.15
N GLY A 25 -26.78 4.90 -5.98
CA GLY A 25 -27.25 6.06 -6.73
C GLY A 25 -27.39 7.34 -5.89
N GLU A 26 -27.06 7.30 -4.60
CA GLU A 26 -27.20 8.44 -3.68
C GLU A 26 -25.90 9.26 -3.62
N LEU A 27 -26.03 10.57 -3.82
CA LEU A 27 -24.90 11.50 -3.70
C LEU A 27 -24.76 12.00 -2.26
N LEU A 28 -23.67 11.62 -1.60
CA LEU A 28 -23.30 12.13 -0.29
C LEU A 28 -22.62 13.50 -0.43
N SER A 29 -23.26 14.56 0.07
CA SER A 29 -22.76 15.93 -0.05
C SER A 29 -23.10 16.79 1.17
N GLY A 30 -22.51 17.98 1.25
CA GLY A 30 -22.75 18.96 2.32
C GLY A 30 -21.95 18.68 3.60
N ALA A 31 -22.10 19.57 4.59
CA ALA A 31 -21.30 19.59 5.81
C ALA A 31 -21.48 18.33 6.70
N THR A 32 -22.56 17.59 6.54
CA THR A 32 -22.79 16.33 7.26
C THR A 32 -21.76 15.28 6.87
N TYR A 33 -21.40 15.21 5.58
CA TYR A 33 -20.44 14.23 5.06
C TYR A 33 -19.06 14.81 4.84
N TYR A 34 -18.98 16.13 4.64
CA TYR A 34 -17.73 16.89 4.44
C TYR A 34 -17.68 18.06 5.43
N PRO A 35 -17.52 17.78 6.73
CA PRO A 35 -17.33 18.83 7.72
C PRO A 35 -16.02 19.58 7.45
N GLU A 36 -15.95 20.83 7.90
CA GLU A 36 -14.70 21.58 7.91
C GLU A 36 -13.60 20.79 8.64
N PRO A 37 -12.40 20.69 8.06
CA PRO A 37 -11.32 19.92 8.66
C PRO A 37 -10.98 20.46 10.07
N GLU A 38 -11.20 19.68 11.09
CA GLU A 38 -10.68 20.00 12.42
C GLU A 38 -9.15 19.90 12.38
N CYS A 39 -8.49 21.05 12.46
CA CYS A 39 -7.07 21.06 12.80
C CYS A 39 -6.96 20.66 14.26
N ASP A 40 -6.35 19.50 14.51
CA ASP A 40 -6.13 19.02 15.87
C ASP A 40 -5.22 20.03 16.61
N ARG A 41 -5.84 20.95 17.35
CA ARG A 41 -5.12 21.99 18.12
C ARG A 41 -4.40 21.38 19.34
N ASN A 42 -4.73 20.16 19.69
CA ASN A 42 -4.10 19.36 20.74
C ASN A 42 -3.80 17.95 20.21
N PRO A 43 -2.63 17.73 19.60
CA PRO A 43 -2.21 16.37 19.27
C PRO A 43 -2.17 15.54 20.57
N PRO A 44 -2.59 14.27 20.52
CA PRO A 44 -2.64 13.43 21.72
C PRO A 44 -1.26 13.39 22.38
N SER A 45 -1.23 13.72 23.67
CA SER A 45 -0.01 13.78 24.49
C SER A 45 0.65 12.41 24.72
N ARG A 46 0.05 11.34 24.24
CA ARG A 46 0.57 9.97 24.25
C ARG A 46 0.27 9.30 22.90
N GLY A 47 1.18 9.39 22.02
CA GLY A 47 1.18 8.73 20.71
C GLY A 47 2.27 9.34 19.84
N TYR A 48 2.80 8.59 18.93
CA TYR A 48 3.76 9.05 17.92
C TYR A 48 3.06 9.96 16.89
N GLY A 49 2.24 10.93 17.37
CA GLY A 49 1.51 11.86 16.53
C GLY A 49 2.47 12.88 15.91
N LEU A 50 2.92 12.62 14.71
CA LEU A 50 3.61 13.60 13.89
C LEU A 50 2.55 14.52 13.28
N THR A 51 2.63 15.80 13.55
CA THR A 51 1.80 16.84 12.94
C THR A 51 2.51 17.45 11.74
N GLY A 52 1.74 17.89 10.75
CA GLY A 52 2.31 18.58 9.57
C GLY A 52 2.99 17.65 8.57
N LEU A 53 2.76 16.36 8.61
CA LEU A 53 3.26 15.45 7.58
C LEU A 53 2.50 15.66 6.27
N PRO A 54 3.20 15.68 5.13
CA PRO A 54 2.54 15.59 3.84
C PRO A 54 1.86 14.22 3.71
N VAL A 55 0.58 14.21 3.38
CA VAL A 55 -0.20 13.00 3.19
C VAL A 55 -0.87 13.06 1.84
N GLN A 56 -0.71 12.02 1.05
CA GLN A 56 -1.38 11.86 -0.23
C GLN A 56 -2.28 10.63 -0.19
N THR A 57 -3.53 10.78 -0.62
CA THR A 57 -4.44 9.68 -0.88
C THR A 57 -4.43 9.35 -2.36
N VAL A 58 -4.22 8.09 -2.69
CA VAL A 58 -4.27 7.57 -4.06
C VAL A 58 -5.36 6.52 -4.13
N MET A 59 -6.29 6.75 -5.04
CA MET A 59 -7.38 5.82 -5.34
C MET A 59 -7.22 5.30 -6.76
N SER A 60 -7.54 4.04 -6.97
CA SER A 60 -7.64 3.44 -8.29
C SER A 60 -8.98 2.75 -8.47
N SER A 61 -9.43 2.73 -9.69
CA SER A 61 -10.57 1.91 -10.12
C SER A 61 -10.24 1.33 -11.49
N PRO A 62 -10.92 0.26 -11.91
CA PRO A 62 -10.76 -0.29 -13.26
C PRO A 62 -11.00 0.75 -14.36
N GLU A 63 -11.88 1.70 -14.10
CA GLU A 63 -12.26 2.77 -15.05
C GLU A 63 -11.21 3.86 -15.17
N SER A 64 -10.50 4.18 -14.07
CA SER A 64 -9.44 5.22 -14.06
C SER A 64 -8.08 4.70 -14.51
N GLY A 65 -7.95 3.40 -14.68
CA GLY A 65 -6.70 2.74 -15.08
C GLY A 65 -5.70 2.52 -13.95
N ALA A 66 -4.76 1.64 -14.19
CA ALA A 66 -3.79 1.14 -13.22
C ALA A 66 -2.63 2.12 -12.92
N SER A 67 -2.53 3.24 -13.62
CA SER A 67 -1.30 4.05 -13.65
C SER A 67 -0.97 4.71 -12.30
N ALA A 68 -1.94 5.25 -11.58
CA ALA A 68 -1.69 5.97 -10.35
C ALA A 68 -1.16 5.05 -9.22
N VAL A 69 -1.80 3.89 -9.03
CA VAL A 69 -1.36 2.91 -8.01
C VAL A 69 -0.05 2.24 -8.39
N ARG A 70 0.18 1.97 -9.67
CA ARG A 70 1.48 1.49 -10.14
C ARG A 70 2.59 2.50 -9.86
N LEU A 71 2.39 3.77 -10.22
CA LEU A 71 3.36 4.83 -9.92
C LEU A 71 3.62 4.96 -8.43
N LEU A 72 2.57 4.88 -7.60
CA LEU A 72 2.70 4.91 -6.15
C LEU A 72 3.65 3.81 -5.62
N HIS A 73 3.62 2.63 -6.22
CA HIS A 73 4.46 1.51 -5.77
C HIS A 73 5.84 1.50 -6.43
N TYR A 74 5.93 1.76 -7.73
CA TYR A 74 7.18 1.62 -8.47
C TYR A 74 8.13 2.80 -8.28
N LEU A 75 7.62 4.04 -8.28
CA LEU A 75 8.46 5.22 -8.17
C LEU A 75 9.31 5.25 -6.89
N PRO A 76 8.77 4.98 -5.70
CA PRO A 76 9.59 4.92 -4.49
C PRO A 76 10.65 3.81 -4.53
N ILE A 77 10.38 2.66 -5.16
CA ILE A 77 11.36 1.58 -5.34
C ILE A 77 12.52 2.05 -6.23
N VAL A 78 12.21 2.72 -7.34
CA VAL A 78 13.23 3.26 -8.25
C VAL A 78 14.09 4.32 -7.54
N CYS A 79 13.47 5.17 -6.72
CA CYS A 79 14.14 6.25 -5.99
C CYS A 79 14.88 5.79 -4.73
N ALA A 80 14.64 4.57 -4.25
CA ALA A 80 15.23 4.05 -3.01
C ALA A 80 16.75 4.06 -3.04
N ARG A 81 17.35 4.45 -1.90
CA ARG A 81 18.81 4.56 -1.72
C ARG A 81 19.36 3.70 -0.58
N ARG A 82 18.52 3.31 0.40
CA ARG A 82 18.97 2.57 1.59
C ARG A 82 18.18 1.30 1.82
N SER A 83 16.85 1.39 1.86
CA SER A 83 16.03 0.25 2.24
C SER A 83 14.63 0.28 1.64
N ILE A 84 14.10 -0.89 1.34
CA ILE A 84 12.72 -1.13 0.91
C ILE A 84 12.17 -2.27 1.77
N PHE A 85 11.16 -2.00 2.58
CA PHE A 85 10.45 -2.99 3.36
C PHE A 85 9.01 -3.09 2.90
N ILE A 86 8.63 -4.24 2.38
CA ILE A 86 7.28 -4.53 1.89
C ILE A 86 6.65 -5.56 2.80
N SER A 87 5.42 -5.30 3.27
CA SER A 87 4.58 -6.32 3.91
C SER A 87 3.30 -6.46 3.12
N ASN A 88 3.08 -7.63 2.53
CA ASN A 88 1.93 -7.88 1.67
C ASN A 88 1.49 -9.35 1.76
N PRO A 89 0.21 -9.64 2.05
CA PRO A 89 -0.24 -11.02 2.22
C PRO A 89 -0.22 -11.82 0.92
N TYR A 90 -0.59 -11.17 -0.19
CA TYR A 90 -0.64 -11.75 -1.53
C TYR A 90 0.39 -11.05 -2.40
N TYR A 91 1.60 -11.58 -2.38
CA TYR A 91 2.74 -11.00 -3.09
C TYR A 91 2.98 -11.78 -4.39
N VAL A 92 2.40 -11.27 -5.47
CA VAL A 92 2.49 -11.85 -6.82
C VAL A 92 3.00 -10.79 -7.79
N PRO A 93 4.29 -10.38 -7.64
CA PRO A 93 4.85 -9.31 -8.46
C PRO A 93 4.88 -9.72 -9.93
N ASP A 94 4.57 -8.76 -10.81
CA ASP A 94 4.79 -8.92 -12.23
C ASP A 94 6.29 -8.82 -12.58
N GLN A 95 6.62 -9.07 -13.84
CA GLN A 95 8.00 -9.06 -14.29
C GLN A 95 8.66 -7.70 -14.07
N ALA A 96 7.96 -6.60 -14.33
CA ALA A 96 8.48 -5.25 -14.13
C ALA A 96 8.77 -4.95 -12.66
N ALA A 97 7.92 -5.44 -11.74
CA ALA A 97 8.17 -5.32 -10.30
C ALA A 97 9.40 -6.11 -9.87
N ILE A 98 9.56 -7.34 -10.37
CA ILE A 98 10.73 -8.17 -10.08
C ILE A 98 12.01 -7.45 -10.55
N GLU A 99 12.03 -6.97 -11.79
CA GLU A 99 13.18 -6.25 -12.36
C GLU A 99 13.50 -4.98 -11.56
N THR A 100 12.50 -4.18 -11.23
CA THR A 100 12.69 -2.94 -10.45
C THR A 100 13.27 -3.20 -9.06
N LEU A 101 12.84 -4.27 -8.38
CA LEU A 101 13.37 -4.67 -7.07
C LEU A 101 14.77 -5.25 -7.17
N VAL A 102 15.06 -6.04 -8.18
CA VAL A 102 16.40 -6.57 -8.46
C VAL A 102 17.37 -5.42 -8.76
N ASP A 103 16.95 -4.44 -9.55
CA ASP A 103 17.77 -3.25 -9.84
C ASP A 103 18.03 -2.44 -8.57
N ALA A 104 17.03 -2.25 -7.70
CA ALA A 104 17.23 -1.61 -6.42
C ALA A 104 18.27 -2.37 -5.57
N ARG A 105 18.17 -3.69 -5.52
CA ARG A 105 19.13 -4.54 -4.81
C ARG A 105 20.54 -4.45 -5.40
N THR A 106 20.66 -4.39 -6.72
CA THR A 106 21.95 -4.22 -7.43
C THR A 106 22.60 -2.87 -7.10
N ARG A 107 21.80 -1.83 -6.88
CA ARG A 107 22.30 -0.52 -6.37
C ARG A 107 22.72 -0.55 -4.89
N GLY A 108 22.59 -1.69 -4.20
CA GLY A 108 22.97 -1.85 -2.79
C GLY A 108 21.84 -1.58 -1.80
N VAL A 109 20.61 -1.39 -2.25
CA VAL A 109 19.45 -1.18 -1.36
C VAL A 109 19.13 -2.47 -0.59
N ASP A 110 18.87 -2.37 0.72
CA ASP A 110 18.39 -3.49 1.54
C ASP A 110 16.90 -3.73 1.25
N VAL A 111 16.58 -4.81 0.53
CA VAL A 111 15.22 -5.13 0.14
C VAL A 111 14.72 -6.34 0.92
N ARG A 112 13.62 -6.15 1.65
CA ARG A 112 12.97 -7.19 2.44
C ARG A 112 11.47 -7.22 2.15
N VAL A 113 10.95 -8.40 1.91
CA VAL A 113 9.53 -8.63 1.65
C VAL A 113 8.98 -9.61 2.68
N MET A 114 7.99 -9.18 3.45
CA MET A 114 7.25 -10.03 4.37
C MET A 114 5.93 -10.45 3.72
N VAL A 115 5.68 -11.75 3.70
CA VAL A 115 4.48 -12.35 3.10
C VAL A 115 3.73 -13.20 4.12
N ALA A 116 2.45 -13.48 3.87
CA ALA A 116 1.71 -14.42 4.70
C ALA A 116 2.30 -15.82 4.60
N GLY A 117 2.51 -16.44 5.75
CA GLY A 117 3.04 -17.79 5.86
C GLY A 117 1.95 -18.87 5.89
N ARG A 118 2.04 -19.80 6.85
CA ARG A 118 1.10 -20.94 6.97
C ARG A 118 -0.33 -20.53 7.33
N HIS A 119 -0.50 -19.43 8.06
CA HIS A 119 -1.82 -18.87 8.40
C HIS A 119 -2.28 -17.96 7.25
N ASN A 120 -2.80 -18.59 6.20
CA ASN A 120 -3.27 -17.93 4.98
C ASN A 120 -4.66 -18.50 4.64
N ASP A 121 -5.56 -17.66 4.19
CA ASP A 121 -6.90 -18.03 3.71
C ASP A 121 -6.90 -18.71 2.34
N THR A 122 -5.79 -18.60 1.57
CA THR A 122 -5.70 -19.11 0.19
C THR A 122 -4.36 -19.81 -0.05
N TRP A 123 -4.29 -21.12 0.25
CA TRP A 123 -3.06 -21.91 0.02
C TRP A 123 -2.57 -21.84 -1.44
N LEU A 124 -3.49 -21.67 -2.39
CA LEU A 124 -3.19 -21.59 -3.81
C LEU A 124 -2.42 -20.29 -4.14
N ALA A 125 -2.81 -19.15 -3.53
CA ALA A 125 -2.10 -17.88 -3.69
C ALA A 125 -0.66 -17.98 -3.17
N ARG A 126 -0.46 -18.62 -2.01
CA ARG A 126 0.86 -18.88 -1.44
C ARG A 126 1.74 -19.74 -2.36
N HIS A 127 1.17 -20.80 -2.93
CA HIS A 127 1.90 -21.68 -3.84
C HIS A 127 2.34 -20.93 -5.10
N ASN A 128 1.46 -20.13 -5.70
CA ASN A 128 1.75 -19.33 -6.88
C ASN A 128 2.80 -18.26 -6.60
N SER A 129 2.70 -17.56 -5.47
CA SER A 129 3.69 -16.55 -5.07
C SER A 129 5.10 -17.12 -4.97
N ARG A 130 5.26 -18.28 -4.34
CA ARG A 130 6.57 -18.93 -4.15
C ARG A 130 7.31 -19.23 -5.45
N ARG A 131 6.58 -19.47 -6.55
CA ARG A 131 7.18 -19.72 -7.87
C ARG A 131 7.90 -18.50 -8.41
N LEU A 132 7.50 -17.30 -7.99
CA LEU A 132 8.06 -16.03 -8.43
C LEU A 132 9.23 -15.54 -7.57
N TYR A 133 9.52 -16.20 -6.44
CA TYR A 133 10.57 -15.76 -5.53
C TYR A 133 11.99 -16.07 -6.02
N GLY A 134 12.15 -17.00 -6.96
CA GLY A 134 13.46 -17.44 -7.43
C GLY A 134 14.39 -16.30 -7.87
N PRO A 135 13.97 -15.41 -8.79
CA PRO A 135 14.78 -14.28 -9.23
C PRO A 135 15.12 -13.31 -8.08
N LEU A 136 14.16 -13.02 -7.20
CA LEU A 136 14.35 -12.13 -6.05
C LEU A 136 15.38 -12.69 -5.05
N LEU A 137 15.27 -13.97 -4.72
CA LEU A 137 16.20 -14.65 -3.80
C LEU A 137 17.60 -14.71 -4.38
N ARG A 138 17.75 -15.00 -5.67
CA ARG A 138 19.07 -15.01 -6.34
C ARG A 138 19.73 -13.63 -6.34
N ALA A 139 18.95 -12.55 -6.38
CA ALA A 139 19.46 -11.19 -6.25
C ALA A 139 19.83 -10.82 -4.81
N GLY A 140 19.57 -11.69 -3.82
CA GLY A 140 19.83 -11.43 -2.40
C GLY A 140 18.74 -10.61 -1.71
N ILE A 141 17.53 -10.56 -2.27
CA ILE A 141 16.35 -9.99 -1.61
C ILE A 141 15.85 -10.99 -0.57
N GLN A 142 15.56 -10.50 0.63
CA GLN A 142 15.06 -11.34 1.71
C GLN A 142 13.53 -11.47 1.62
N ILE A 143 13.04 -12.70 1.58
CA ILE A 143 11.61 -13.00 1.64
C ILE A 143 11.33 -13.72 2.95
N LEU A 144 10.49 -13.12 3.78
CA LEU A 144 10.17 -13.55 5.13
C LEU A 144 8.71 -14.01 5.18
N GLU A 145 8.46 -15.23 5.63
CA GLU A 145 7.11 -15.73 5.85
C GLU A 145 6.67 -15.46 7.29
N TYR A 146 5.60 -14.69 7.48
CA TYR A 146 5.01 -14.44 8.77
C TYR A 146 4.11 -15.61 9.19
N ASN A 147 4.53 -16.34 10.21
CA ASN A 147 3.91 -17.61 10.62
C ASN A 147 3.21 -17.55 12.00
N THR A 148 3.15 -16.39 12.65
CA THR A 148 2.58 -16.27 14.00
C THR A 148 1.05 -16.25 13.98
N THR A 149 0.47 -15.40 13.14
CA THR A 149 -0.98 -15.26 12.98
C THR A 149 -1.31 -14.95 11.51
N PHE A 150 -2.58 -14.76 11.20
CA PHE A 150 -3.00 -14.27 9.88
C PHE A 150 -2.54 -12.83 9.66
N MET A 151 -1.82 -12.59 8.58
CA MET A 151 -1.34 -11.27 8.17
C MET A 151 -2.12 -10.79 6.95
N HIS A 152 -2.74 -9.60 7.05
CA HIS A 152 -3.48 -9.01 5.93
C HIS A 152 -3.13 -7.53 5.66
N GLN A 153 -1.99 -7.06 6.17
CA GLN A 153 -1.52 -5.70 5.94
C GLN A 153 -0.89 -5.55 4.56
N LYS A 154 -1.06 -4.38 3.95
CA LYS A 154 -0.40 -3.95 2.73
C LYS A 154 0.31 -2.65 3.03
N THR A 155 1.61 -2.75 3.24
CA THR A 155 2.46 -1.61 3.61
C THR A 155 3.77 -1.68 2.87
N MET A 156 4.30 -0.52 2.53
CA MET A 156 5.65 -0.38 2.01
C MET A 156 6.33 0.80 2.70
N VAL A 157 7.56 0.60 3.13
CA VAL A 157 8.40 1.64 3.74
C VAL A 157 9.68 1.75 2.90
N VAL A 158 10.00 2.95 2.46
CA VAL A 158 11.20 3.22 1.67
C VAL A 158 12.08 4.23 2.38
N ASP A 159 13.32 3.84 2.62
CA ASP A 159 14.38 4.64 3.24
C ASP A 159 14.06 5.16 4.67
N GLY A 160 12.96 4.69 5.27
CA GLY A 160 12.42 5.21 6.53
C GLY A 160 11.80 6.62 6.40
N LEU A 161 11.61 7.10 5.18
CA LEU A 161 11.10 8.44 4.87
C LEU A 161 9.74 8.42 4.21
N TRP A 162 9.47 7.44 3.37
CA TRP A 162 8.22 7.30 2.67
C TRP A 162 7.50 6.01 3.10
N VAL A 163 6.21 6.11 3.32
CA VAL A 163 5.36 4.99 3.77
C VAL A 163 4.10 4.96 2.93
N SER A 164 3.73 3.79 2.42
CA SER A 164 2.40 3.54 1.87
C SER A 164 1.65 2.53 2.73
N ILE A 165 0.40 2.83 3.03
CA ILE A 165 -0.53 1.93 3.74
C ILE A 165 -1.86 1.97 3.01
N GLY A 166 -2.41 0.80 2.66
CA GLY A 166 -3.66 0.76 1.93
C GLY A 166 -4.27 -0.62 1.77
N THR A 167 -5.12 -0.73 0.77
CA THR A 167 -5.82 -1.97 0.42
C THR A 167 -5.10 -2.75 -0.68
N THR A 168 -4.18 -2.12 -1.41
CA THR A 168 -3.55 -2.64 -2.63
C THR A 168 -2.63 -3.82 -2.35
N ASN A 169 -2.94 -4.99 -2.85
CA ASN A 169 -2.00 -6.09 -2.91
C ASN A 169 -0.94 -5.84 -3.98
N PHE A 170 0.26 -6.39 -3.78
CA PHE A 170 1.34 -6.30 -4.73
C PHE A 170 1.17 -7.35 -5.83
N ASP A 171 0.10 -7.19 -6.61
CA ASP A 171 -0.27 -8.06 -7.71
C ASP A 171 -0.98 -7.29 -8.84
N ASN A 172 -1.02 -7.89 -10.03
CA ASN A 172 -1.64 -7.27 -11.20
C ASN A 172 -3.16 -7.06 -11.06
N ARG A 173 -3.83 -7.89 -10.27
CA ARG A 173 -5.28 -7.75 -10.05
C ARG A 173 -5.58 -6.48 -9.28
N SER A 174 -4.86 -6.24 -8.18
CA SER A 174 -5.01 -5.01 -7.39
C SER A 174 -4.57 -3.78 -8.20
N PHE A 175 -3.52 -3.91 -9.01
CA PHE A 175 -3.05 -2.78 -9.82
C PHE A 175 -3.98 -2.40 -10.98
N ALA A 176 -4.74 -3.34 -11.56
CA ALA A 176 -5.46 -3.11 -12.79
C ALA A 176 -6.99 -3.27 -12.71
N HIS A 177 -7.49 -4.07 -11.78
CA HIS A 177 -8.87 -4.53 -11.79
C HIS A 177 -9.66 -4.26 -10.52
N ASN A 178 -8.99 -3.87 -9.43
CA ASN A 178 -9.67 -3.58 -8.18
C ASN A 178 -9.83 -2.08 -7.95
N GLU A 179 -10.83 -1.74 -7.15
CA GLU A 179 -10.89 -0.44 -6.49
C GLU A 179 -10.02 -0.49 -5.24
N GLU A 180 -8.97 0.31 -5.23
CA GLU A 180 -7.99 0.33 -4.16
C GLU A 180 -7.80 1.74 -3.62
N THR A 181 -7.52 1.84 -2.34
CA THR A 181 -7.19 3.10 -1.67
C THR A 181 -5.89 2.94 -0.89
N SER A 182 -4.96 3.81 -1.15
CA SER A 182 -3.68 3.89 -0.45
C SER A 182 -3.41 5.30 0.04
N VAL A 183 -2.76 5.39 1.18
CA VAL A 183 -2.27 6.64 1.78
C VAL A 183 -0.77 6.56 1.87
N CYS A 184 -0.08 7.61 1.48
CA CYS A 184 1.35 7.73 1.59
C CYS A 184 1.78 9.10 2.13
#